data_1810c62aa369114cfb0373e7abc09aff
#
_entry.id   1810c62aa369114cfb0373e7abc09aff
#
_cell.length_a   1.000
_cell.length_b   1.000
_cell.length_c   1.000
_cell.angle_alpha   90.00
_cell.angle_beta   90.00
_cell.angle_gamma   90.00
#
_symmetry.space_group_name_H-M   'P 1'
#
loop_
_entity.id
_entity.type
_entity.pdbx_description
1 polymer ?
#
loop_
_entity_poly.entity_id
_entity_poly.type
_entity_poly.pdbx_seq_one_letter_code
_entity_poly.pdbx_strand_id
1 'polypeptide(L)'
;MAKAAAFAENYGIPAYFDDYDEMLKQDFFDTVYTGLPNSLHYPYAKKALCAGKNVLIEKPFCSNLAEFDELVNLSHEHNVYLIEMDRVTSLPNFGVIRDHLGELGPIRAVTIDYAQYSRKYDDYLNGKISNVFTTEFSGGVLSDLLVYCVNYTVALFGKPTNLIYVVDKLSTGIDISGALVMKYPGFIATLTGSKNSIGDKRSTIQGEWGTIMCDTVPSVLKDVDKVTRQGTERISVYEEYDGTTYTLFEMKRIIDNDDRAAGEIRLAQSRKVMEVLQSARKSAGIVFEADNR
;
A
#
# COMPACT_ATOMS: atom_id res chain seq x y z
N MET A 1 7.44 -16.24 22.36
CA MET A 1 7.09 -17.68 22.51
C MET A 1 5.61 -17.95 22.58
N ALA A 2 4.83 -17.63 23.63
CA ALA A 2 3.43 -18.09 23.78
C ALA A 2 2.50 -17.72 22.60
N LYS A 3 2.60 -16.51 22.04
CA LYS A 3 1.77 -16.10 20.89
C LYS A 3 2.12 -16.86 19.61
N ALA A 4 3.40 -17.07 19.33
CA ALA A 4 3.85 -17.79 18.14
C ALA A 4 3.46 -19.26 18.22
N ALA A 5 3.62 -19.90 19.39
CA ALA A 5 3.19 -21.28 19.64
C ALA A 5 1.68 -21.45 19.40
N ALA A 6 0.86 -20.60 20.02
CA ALA A 6 -0.59 -20.66 19.87
C ALA A 6 -1.04 -20.41 18.41
N PHE A 7 -0.37 -19.51 17.69
CA PHE A 7 -0.65 -19.29 16.28
C PHE A 7 -0.28 -20.51 15.42
N ALA A 8 0.88 -21.11 15.67
CA ALA A 8 1.32 -22.30 14.97
C ALA A 8 0.36 -23.48 15.20
N GLU A 9 -0.08 -23.69 16.44
CA GLU A 9 -1.06 -24.72 16.79
C GLU A 9 -2.40 -24.50 16.07
N ASN A 10 -2.94 -23.27 16.11
CA ASN A 10 -4.23 -22.95 15.49
C ASN A 10 -4.26 -23.16 13.97
N TYR A 11 -3.14 -22.96 13.27
CA TYR A 11 -3.04 -23.04 11.83
C TYR A 11 -2.26 -24.25 11.31
N GLY A 12 -1.86 -25.18 12.20
CA GLY A 12 -1.11 -26.38 11.81
C GLY A 12 0.28 -26.06 11.25
N ILE A 13 0.91 -24.97 11.70
CA ILE A 13 2.24 -24.56 11.24
C ILE A 13 3.29 -25.42 11.95
N PRO A 14 4.18 -26.12 11.21
CA PRO A 14 5.06 -27.14 11.80
C PRO A 14 6.19 -26.57 12.65
N ALA A 15 6.52 -25.29 12.54
CA ALA A 15 7.62 -24.67 13.27
C ALA A 15 7.29 -23.22 13.65
N TYR A 16 7.81 -22.75 14.77
CA TYR A 16 7.75 -21.36 15.19
C TYR A 16 9.04 -20.96 15.90
N PHE A 17 9.38 -19.68 15.83
CA PHE A 17 10.59 -19.11 16.36
C PHE A 17 10.29 -17.85 17.16
N ASP A 18 11.07 -17.55 18.16
CA ASP A 18 11.09 -16.26 18.88
C ASP A 18 12.36 -15.46 18.60
N ASP A 19 13.31 -16.07 17.94
CA ASP A 19 14.50 -15.43 17.39
C ASP A 19 14.46 -15.42 15.85
N TYR A 20 14.48 -14.22 15.27
CA TYR A 20 14.39 -14.06 13.83
C TYR A 20 15.65 -14.53 13.11
N ASP A 21 16.82 -14.31 13.70
CA ASP A 21 18.10 -14.71 13.11
C ASP A 21 18.25 -16.25 13.12
N GLU A 22 17.73 -16.93 14.14
CA GLU A 22 17.65 -18.40 14.16
C GLU A 22 16.64 -18.93 13.15
N MET A 23 15.52 -18.24 12.94
CA MET A 23 14.56 -18.59 11.89
C MET A 23 15.20 -18.51 10.50
N LEU A 24 15.95 -17.45 10.22
CA LEU A 24 16.58 -17.24 8.90
C LEU A 24 17.63 -18.31 8.53
N LYS A 25 18.19 -19.01 9.50
CA LYS A 25 19.14 -20.14 9.26
C LYS A 25 18.50 -21.42 8.75
N GLN A 26 17.17 -21.49 8.76
CA GLN A 26 16.45 -22.68 8.35
C GLN A 26 16.35 -22.81 6.83
N ASP A 27 16.44 -24.03 6.32
CA ASP A 27 16.44 -24.35 4.88
C ASP A 27 15.07 -24.83 4.36
N PHE A 28 14.07 -25.00 5.24
CA PHE A 28 12.75 -25.51 4.82
C PHE A 28 11.81 -24.44 4.25
N PHE A 29 12.25 -23.19 4.14
CA PHE A 29 11.55 -22.10 3.45
C PHE A 29 12.54 -21.21 2.71
N ASP A 30 12.08 -20.56 1.64
CA ASP A 30 12.84 -19.65 0.80
C ASP A 30 12.32 -18.21 0.82
N THR A 31 11.15 -17.98 1.39
CA THR A 31 10.44 -16.70 1.33
C THR A 31 9.96 -16.28 2.69
N VAL A 32 10.19 -15.00 3.03
CA VAL A 32 9.76 -14.37 4.28
C VAL A 32 8.72 -13.30 4.00
N TYR A 33 7.59 -13.34 4.70
CA TYR A 33 6.60 -12.28 4.72
C TYR A 33 6.82 -11.37 5.95
N THR A 34 6.96 -10.06 5.73
CA THR A 34 7.21 -9.07 6.79
C THR A 34 5.93 -8.29 7.11
N GLY A 35 5.06 -8.84 7.95
CA GLY A 35 3.84 -8.21 8.45
C GLY A 35 4.07 -7.52 9.80
N LEU A 36 4.91 -6.49 9.85
CA LEU A 36 5.37 -5.78 11.04
C LEU A 36 4.87 -4.32 11.05
N PRO A 37 5.05 -3.55 12.14
CA PRO A 37 4.93 -2.10 12.09
C PRO A 37 5.86 -1.48 11.03
N ASN A 38 5.40 -0.42 10.34
CA ASN A 38 6.02 0.09 9.12
C ASN A 38 7.55 0.33 9.23
N SER A 39 8.04 0.95 10.31
CA SER A 39 9.48 1.22 10.48
C SER A 39 10.33 -0.03 10.72
N LEU A 40 9.71 -1.17 10.96
CA LEU A 40 10.38 -2.46 11.13
C LEU A 40 10.47 -3.25 9.82
N HIS A 41 9.76 -2.83 8.76
CA HIS A 41 9.86 -3.49 7.46
C HIS A 41 11.30 -3.53 6.97
N TYR A 42 11.97 -2.37 6.93
CA TYR A 42 13.34 -2.25 6.46
C TYR A 42 14.35 -3.15 7.21
N PRO A 43 14.53 -3.07 8.55
CA PRO A 43 15.57 -3.85 9.22
C PRO A 43 15.34 -5.36 9.15
N TYR A 44 14.09 -5.81 9.14
CA TYR A 44 13.78 -7.23 9.03
C TYR A 44 13.88 -7.75 7.60
N ALA A 45 13.43 -6.99 6.60
CA ALA A 45 13.62 -7.31 5.20
C ALA A 45 15.12 -7.37 4.83
N LYS A 46 15.92 -6.41 5.30
CA LYS A 46 17.37 -6.39 5.10
C LYS A 46 18.03 -7.68 5.61
N LYS A 47 17.72 -8.11 6.82
CA LYS A 47 18.24 -9.38 7.37
C LYS A 47 17.85 -10.59 6.52
N ALA A 48 16.59 -10.66 6.06
CA ALA A 48 16.12 -11.76 5.24
C ALA A 48 16.81 -11.79 3.86
N LEU A 49 16.94 -10.64 3.19
CA LEU A 49 17.66 -10.53 1.91
C LEU A 49 19.13 -10.96 2.05
N CYS A 50 19.83 -10.49 3.09
CA CYS A 50 21.23 -10.88 3.38
C CYS A 50 21.35 -12.38 3.71
N ALA A 51 20.29 -13.03 4.20
CA ALA A 51 20.25 -14.47 4.42
C ALA A 51 19.86 -15.27 3.15
N GLY A 52 19.75 -14.61 1.99
CA GLY A 52 19.40 -15.25 0.72
C GLY A 52 17.94 -15.67 0.61
N LYS A 53 17.04 -15.04 1.39
CA LYS A 53 15.60 -15.32 1.33
C LYS A 53 14.88 -14.28 0.48
N ASN A 54 13.89 -14.74 -0.31
CA ASN A 54 12.93 -13.83 -0.94
C ASN A 54 12.12 -13.09 0.13
N VAL A 55 11.71 -11.86 -0.15
CA VAL A 55 10.95 -11.06 0.81
C VAL A 55 9.64 -10.57 0.19
N LEU A 56 8.54 -10.89 0.84
CA LEU A 56 7.24 -10.26 0.63
C LEU A 56 7.06 -9.21 1.72
N ILE A 57 7.13 -7.93 1.35
CA ILE A 57 7.10 -6.80 2.29
C ILE A 57 5.72 -6.15 2.33
N GLU A 58 5.15 -5.94 3.52
CA GLU A 58 3.88 -5.21 3.66
C GLU A 58 3.99 -3.74 3.25
N LYS A 59 2.83 -3.20 2.85
CA LYS A 59 2.70 -1.75 2.59
C LYS A 59 2.67 -0.95 3.91
N PRO A 60 3.17 0.28 3.91
CA PRO A 60 4.03 0.87 2.89
C PRO A 60 5.36 0.14 2.88
N PHE A 61 6.00 0.09 1.74
CA PHE A 61 7.23 -0.69 1.54
C PHE A 61 8.26 -0.49 2.67
N CYS A 62 8.55 0.77 3.00
CA CYS A 62 9.45 1.16 4.10
C CYS A 62 9.17 2.62 4.50
N SER A 63 10.02 3.22 5.32
CA SER A 63 9.81 4.57 5.85
C SER A 63 10.22 5.69 4.90
N ASN A 64 11.25 5.46 4.05
CA ASN A 64 11.80 6.46 3.14
C ASN A 64 12.50 5.81 1.94
N LEU A 65 12.90 6.64 0.97
CA LEU A 65 13.54 6.17 -0.27
C LEU A 65 14.96 5.62 -0.06
N ALA A 66 15.69 6.06 0.95
CA ALA A 66 17.03 5.53 1.22
C ALA A 66 16.95 4.06 1.66
N GLU A 67 16.00 3.74 2.56
CA GLU A 67 15.70 2.36 2.95
C GLU A 67 15.23 1.53 1.74
N PHE A 68 14.38 2.09 0.87
CA PHE A 68 13.92 1.43 -0.34
C PHE A 68 15.08 1.07 -1.27
N ASP A 69 15.93 2.05 -1.59
CA ASP A 69 17.04 1.86 -2.53
C ASP A 69 18.04 0.82 -2.01
N GLU A 70 18.32 0.80 -0.70
CA GLU A 70 19.19 -0.19 -0.10
C GLU A 70 18.59 -1.60 -0.18
N LEU A 71 17.30 -1.78 0.13
CA LEU A 71 16.65 -3.08 0.03
C LEU A 71 16.64 -3.61 -1.40
N VAL A 72 16.39 -2.76 -2.40
CA VAL A 72 16.44 -3.13 -3.82
C VAL A 72 17.86 -3.56 -4.21
N ASN A 73 18.88 -2.82 -3.82
CA ASN A 73 20.26 -3.19 -4.10
C ASN A 73 20.61 -4.55 -3.49
N LEU A 74 20.24 -4.79 -2.23
CA LEU A 74 20.47 -6.07 -1.56
C LEU A 74 19.73 -7.22 -2.24
N SER A 75 18.50 -7.02 -2.71
CA SER A 75 17.78 -8.06 -3.44
C SER A 75 18.48 -8.47 -4.73
N HIS A 76 19.06 -7.50 -5.46
CA HIS A 76 19.85 -7.75 -6.66
C HIS A 76 21.19 -8.43 -6.33
N GLU A 77 21.91 -7.96 -5.31
CA GLU A 77 23.19 -8.54 -4.87
C GLU A 77 23.05 -10.03 -4.48
N HIS A 78 21.98 -10.35 -3.76
CA HIS A 78 21.72 -11.73 -3.32
C HIS A 78 20.90 -12.55 -4.32
N ASN A 79 20.50 -11.96 -5.46
CA ASN A 79 19.68 -12.60 -6.50
C ASN A 79 18.38 -13.21 -5.97
N VAL A 80 17.68 -12.50 -5.06
CA VAL A 80 16.42 -12.89 -4.45
C VAL A 80 15.31 -11.91 -4.83
N TYR A 81 14.04 -12.33 -4.68
CA TYR A 81 12.90 -11.47 -4.92
C TYR A 81 12.61 -10.57 -3.73
N LEU A 82 12.25 -9.32 -4.01
CA LEU A 82 11.71 -8.36 -3.07
C LEU A 82 10.42 -7.77 -3.67
N ILE A 83 9.28 -8.10 -3.10
CA ILE A 83 7.98 -7.74 -3.67
C ILE A 83 7.08 -7.15 -2.59
N GLU A 84 6.45 -6.00 -2.88
CA GLU A 84 5.48 -5.36 -1.98
C GLU A 84 4.12 -6.07 -2.04
N MET A 85 3.49 -6.22 -0.88
CA MET A 85 2.12 -6.73 -0.74
C MET A 85 1.11 -5.66 -1.17
N ASP A 86 1.15 -5.33 -2.47
CA ASP A 86 0.22 -4.40 -3.11
C ASP A 86 -1.09 -5.09 -3.47
N ARG A 87 -2.13 -4.83 -2.67
CA ARG A 87 -3.46 -5.40 -2.89
C ARG A 87 -4.22 -4.75 -4.03
N VAL A 88 -3.82 -3.56 -4.46
CA VAL A 88 -4.62 -2.75 -5.42
C VAL A 88 -4.46 -3.28 -6.83
N THR A 89 -3.23 -3.38 -7.32
CA THR A 89 -2.97 -3.74 -8.72
C THR A 89 -3.18 -5.23 -9.02
N SER A 90 -3.28 -6.05 -7.98
CA SER A 90 -3.59 -7.49 -8.10
C SER A 90 -5.08 -7.79 -8.16
N LEU A 91 -5.96 -6.82 -7.86
CA LEU A 91 -7.42 -7.03 -7.94
C LEU A 91 -7.88 -7.12 -9.39
N PRO A 92 -8.73 -8.11 -9.75
CA PRO A 92 -9.33 -8.21 -11.09
C PRO A 92 -10.02 -6.93 -11.54
N ASN A 93 -10.78 -6.30 -10.64
CA ASN A 93 -11.48 -5.05 -10.95
C ASN A 93 -10.57 -3.85 -11.16
N PHE A 94 -9.32 -3.88 -10.69
CA PHE A 94 -8.32 -2.88 -11.08
C PHE A 94 -7.99 -2.99 -12.58
N GLY A 95 -7.86 -4.21 -13.10
CA GLY A 95 -7.69 -4.48 -14.54
C GLY A 95 -8.87 -3.95 -15.34
N VAL A 96 -10.09 -4.25 -14.91
CA VAL A 96 -11.33 -3.75 -15.55
C VAL A 96 -11.33 -2.21 -15.62
N ILE A 97 -11.03 -1.53 -14.50
CA ILE A 97 -10.97 -0.05 -14.47
C ILE A 97 -9.94 0.47 -15.47
N ARG A 98 -8.73 -0.09 -15.46
CA ARG A 98 -7.64 0.31 -16.36
C ARG A 98 -8.05 0.17 -17.83
N ASP A 99 -8.67 -0.94 -18.18
CA ASP A 99 -9.02 -1.28 -19.56
C ASP A 99 -10.16 -0.37 -20.11
N HIS A 100 -11.00 0.18 -19.22
CA HIS A 100 -12.09 1.12 -19.58
C HIS A 100 -11.69 2.61 -19.52
N LEU A 101 -10.48 2.96 -19.08
CA LEU A 101 -10.06 4.38 -18.98
C LEU A 101 -10.19 5.13 -20.31
N GLY A 102 -9.85 4.50 -21.44
CA GLY A 102 -9.91 5.11 -22.75
C GLY A 102 -11.32 5.53 -23.18
N GLU A 103 -12.34 4.90 -22.63
CA GLU A 103 -13.76 5.18 -22.93
C GLU A 103 -14.27 6.47 -22.26
N LEU A 104 -13.56 6.96 -21.26
CA LEU A 104 -13.92 8.18 -20.53
C LEU A 104 -13.51 9.45 -21.27
N GLY A 105 -12.72 9.35 -22.34
CA GLY A 105 -12.09 10.51 -22.99
C GLY A 105 -11.03 11.16 -22.11
N PRO A 106 -10.68 12.43 -22.35
CA PRO A 106 -9.71 13.15 -21.53
C PRO A 106 -10.15 13.18 -20.07
N ILE A 107 -9.29 12.66 -19.16
CA ILE A 107 -9.54 12.67 -17.72
C ILE A 107 -9.49 14.12 -17.20
N ARG A 108 -10.43 14.48 -16.31
CA ARG A 108 -10.58 15.82 -15.73
C ARG A 108 -10.47 15.87 -14.23
N ALA A 109 -10.88 14.80 -13.55
CA ALA A 109 -10.70 14.70 -12.10
C ALA A 109 -10.61 13.25 -11.64
N VAL A 110 -9.89 13.02 -10.55
CA VAL A 110 -9.92 11.79 -9.76
C VAL A 110 -10.20 12.16 -8.31
N THR A 111 -11.16 11.51 -7.69
CA THR A 111 -11.48 11.75 -6.28
C THR A 111 -11.62 10.41 -5.56
N ILE A 112 -10.93 10.27 -4.44
CA ILE A 112 -10.96 9.05 -3.62
C ILE A 112 -11.08 9.44 -2.16
N ASP A 113 -12.06 8.86 -1.46
CA ASP A 113 -12.18 8.97 -0.01
C ASP A 113 -11.89 7.63 0.65
N TYR A 114 -10.97 7.63 1.60
CA TYR A 114 -10.67 6.49 2.46
C TYR A 114 -10.67 6.90 3.93
N ALA A 115 -11.82 7.36 4.42
CA ALA A 115 -11.99 7.62 5.84
C ALA A 115 -12.57 6.37 6.54
N GLN A 116 -11.87 5.91 7.56
CA GLN A 116 -12.26 4.75 8.35
C GLN A 116 -11.91 4.98 9.82
N TYR A 117 -12.94 5.14 10.65
CA TYR A 117 -12.75 5.30 12.09
C TYR A 117 -11.96 4.12 12.68
N SER A 118 -10.89 4.42 13.39
CA SER A 118 -10.01 3.45 14.02
C SER A 118 -10.31 3.33 15.53
N ARG A 119 -10.59 2.12 16.02
CA ARG A 119 -10.70 1.87 17.46
C ARG A 119 -9.43 2.25 18.24
N LYS A 120 -8.28 2.26 17.58
CA LYS A 120 -7.02 2.75 18.18
C LYS A 120 -7.05 4.25 18.47
N TYR A 121 -7.96 5.01 17.84
CA TYR A 121 -8.17 6.42 18.16
C TYR A 121 -8.86 6.59 19.50
N ASP A 122 -9.79 5.70 19.89
CA ASP A 122 -10.36 5.67 21.24
C ASP A 122 -9.27 5.39 22.29
N ASP A 123 -8.36 4.45 22.01
CA ASP A 123 -7.19 4.19 22.87
C ASP A 123 -6.33 5.46 23.02
N TYR A 124 -6.07 6.18 21.92
CA TYR A 124 -5.31 7.44 21.93
C TYR A 124 -5.97 8.52 22.79
N LEU A 125 -7.29 8.72 22.67
CA LEU A 125 -8.05 9.67 23.47
C LEU A 125 -8.00 9.32 24.98
N ASN A 126 -7.80 8.05 25.30
CA ASN A 126 -7.61 7.55 26.67
C ASN A 126 -6.13 7.46 27.09
N GLY A 127 -5.21 8.11 26.35
CA GLY A 127 -3.79 8.21 26.70
C GLY A 127 -2.94 6.98 26.32
N LYS A 128 -3.49 6.00 25.56
CA LYS A 128 -2.77 4.82 25.11
C LYS A 128 -2.39 4.94 23.63
N ILE A 129 -1.13 5.23 23.35
CA ILE A 129 -0.63 5.46 22.01
C ILE A 129 -0.26 4.13 21.35
N SER A 130 -0.82 3.83 20.19
CA SER A 130 -0.49 2.67 19.38
C SER A 130 0.49 3.03 18.25
N ASN A 131 1.22 2.04 17.73
CA ASN A 131 2.24 2.19 16.69
C ASN A 131 1.78 3.02 15.49
N VAL A 132 0.53 2.84 15.04
CA VAL A 132 -0.02 3.55 13.89
C VAL A 132 -0.14 5.07 14.11
N PHE A 133 -0.03 5.54 15.35
CA PHE A 133 -0.13 6.95 15.73
C PHE A 133 1.21 7.54 16.22
N THR A 134 2.34 6.99 15.77
CA THR A 134 3.66 7.50 16.13
C THR A 134 4.56 7.69 14.92
N THR A 135 5.48 8.67 15.00
CA THR A 135 6.55 8.88 14.03
C THR A 135 7.64 7.81 14.14
N GLU A 136 7.83 7.22 15.31
CA GLU A 136 8.74 6.09 15.59
C GLU A 136 8.44 4.89 14.68
N PHE A 137 7.16 4.55 14.54
CA PHE A 137 6.74 3.42 13.72
C PHE A 137 6.30 3.81 12.31
N SER A 138 6.60 5.04 11.86
CA SER A 138 6.25 5.54 10.51
C SER A 138 4.76 5.39 10.21
N GLY A 139 3.92 5.71 11.22
CA GLY A 139 2.48 5.56 11.17
C GLY A 139 1.77 6.66 10.36
N GLY A 140 0.50 6.91 10.71
CA GLY A 140 -0.34 7.96 10.12
C GLY A 140 -1.30 7.48 9.04
N VAL A 141 -2.21 8.37 8.67
CA VAL A 141 -3.22 8.11 7.62
C VAL A 141 -2.57 7.93 6.26
N LEU A 142 -1.56 8.73 5.94
CA LEU A 142 -0.85 8.63 4.67
C LEU A 142 -0.27 7.23 4.45
N SER A 143 0.42 6.72 5.47
CA SER A 143 1.09 5.42 5.42
C SER A 143 0.13 4.23 5.49
N ASP A 144 -1.02 4.38 6.16
CA ASP A 144 -1.89 3.23 6.44
C ASP A 144 -3.10 3.12 5.50
N LEU A 145 -3.74 4.25 5.15
CA LEU A 145 -4.94 4.27 4.30
C LEU A 145 -4.67 4.91 2.93
N LEU A 146 -4.08 6.10 2.91
CA LEU A 146 -3.86 6.81 1.65
C LEU A 146 -2.81 6.15 0.75
N VAL A 147 -1.95 5.28 1.29
CA VAL A 147 -1.03 4.46 0.48
C VAL A 147 -1.78 3.66 -0.60
N TYR A 148 -2.95 3.10 -0.31
CA TYR A 148 -3.78 2.40 -1.29
C TYR A 148 -4.31 3.34 -2.37
N CYS A 149 -4.75 4.55 -1.98
CA CYS A 149 -5.24 5.57 -2.90
C CYS A 149 -4.11 6.10 -3.80
N VAL A 150 -2.92 6.31 -3.24
CA VAL A 150 -1.71 6.70 -3.98
C VAL A 150 -1.34 5.60 -4.97
N ASN A 151 -1.28 4.34 -4.53
CA ASN A 151 -0.94 3.23 -5.40
C ASN A 151 -1.92 3.10 -6.57
N TYR A 152 -3.22 3.14 -6.29
CA TYR A 152 -4.27 3.14 -7.31
C TYR A 152 -4.06 4.24 -8.36
N THR A 153 -3.88 5.48 -7.89
CA THR A 153 -3.75 6.64 -8.79
C THR A 153 -2.44 6.60 -9.57
N VAL A 154 -1.34 6.23 -8.92
CA VAL A 154 -0.01 6.14 -9.56
C VAL A 154 0.07 4.96 -10.54
N ALA A 155 -0.61 3.85 -10.25
CA ALA A 155 -0.65 2.71 -11.15
C ALA A 155 -1.44 3.01 -12.45
N LEU A 156 -2.50 3.84 -12.36
CA LEU A 156 -3.30 4.22 -13.51
C LEU A 156 -2.69 5.38 -14.32
N PHE A 157 -2.07 6.36 -13.65
CA PHE A 157 -1.70 7.64 -14.28
C PHE A 157 -0.21 8.01 -14.17
N GLY A 158 0.59 7.18 -13.50
CA GLY A 158 1.99 7.49 -13.22
C GLY A 158 2.18 8.52 -12.11
N LYS A 159 3.39 9.10 -12.01
CA LYS A 159 3.69 10.11 -10.99
C LYS A 159 3.04 11.46 -11.30
N PRO A 160 2.52 12.18 -10.30
CA PRO A 160 2.04 13.54 -10.48
C PRO A 160 3.20 14.51 -10.81
N THR A 161 2.88 15.59 -11.49
CA THR A 161 3.85 16.67 -11.77
C THR A 161 4.10 17.57 -10.55
N ASN A 162 3.14 17.65 -9.65
CA ASN A 162 3.23 18.36 -8.37
C ASN A 162 2.22 17.78 -7.38
N LEU A 163 2.44 17.99 -6.09
CA LEU A 163 1.53 17.57 -5.04
C LEU A 163 1.63 18.46 -3.79
N ILE A 164 0.57 18.43 -3.00
CA ILE A 164 0.51 19.01 -1.66
C ILE A 164 -0.34 18.12 -0.75
N TYR A 165 0.11 17.91 0.47
CA TYR A 165 -0.63 17.16 1.49
C TYR A 165 -0.97 18.08 2.66
N VAL A 166 -2.26 18.34 2.87
CA VAL A 166 -2.80 19.16 3.97
C VAL A 166 -3.36 18.22 5.03
N VAL A 167 -2.95 18.39 6.28
CA VAL A 167 -3.20 17.41 7.35
C VAL A 167 -3.67 18.04 8.64
N ASP A 168 -4.45 17.28 9.39
CA ASP A 168 -4.61 17.43 10.82
C ASP A 168 -3.68 16.43 11.55
N LYS A 169 -2.95 16.91 12.56
CA LYS A 169 -1.94 16.12 13.27
C LYS A 169 -2.32 15.86 14.72
N LEU A 170 -2.00 14.67 15.19
CA LEU A 170 -1.99 14.35 16.61
C LEU A 170 -0.80 15.01 17.32
N SER A 171 -0.85 15.06 18.65
CA SER A 171 0.27 15.55 19.49
C SER A 171 1.58 14.76 19.28
N THR A 172 1.51 13.57 18.75
CA THR A 172 2.65 12.72 18.35
C THR A 172 3.32 13.18 17.05
N GLY A 173 2.80 14.21 16.37
CA GLY A 173 3.32 14.71 15.10
C GLY A 173 2.86 13.95 13.85
N ILE A 174 2.03 12.89 14.02
CA ILE A 174 1.54 12.08 12.91
C ILE A 174 0.17 12.56 12.43
N ASP A 175 -0.14 12.38 11.15
CA ASP A 175 -1.41 12.71 10.54
C ASP A 175 -2.53 11.73 11.00
N ILE A 176 -3.65 12.30 11.46
CA ILE A 176 -4.87 11.55 11.79
C ILE A 176 -5.92 11.66 10.68
N SER A 177 -5.87 12.73 9.92
CA SER A 177 -6.67 12.98 8.72
C SER A 177 -5.90 13.89 7.77
N GLY A 178 -6.25 13.83 6.48
CA GLY A 178 -5.63 14.72 5.50
C GLY A 178 -6.21 14.59 4.10
N ALA A 179 -5.85 15.57 3.26
CA ALA A 179 -6.16 15.62 1.84
C ALA A 179 -4.86 15.77 1.03
N LEU A 180 -4.55 14.76 0.21
CA LEU A 180 -3.46 14.79 -0.74
C LEU A 180 -4.01 15.22 -2.11
N VAL A 181 -3.55 16.38 -2.59
CA VAL A 181 -3.87 16.90 -3.91
C VAL A 181 -2.67 16.66 -4.83
N MET A 182 -2.89 15.93 -5.92
CA MET A 182 -1.89 15.57 -6.91
C MET A 182 -2.24 16.18 -8.26
N LYS A 183 -1.32 16.94 -8.85
CA LYS A 183 -1.50 17.56 -10.17
C LYS A 183 -0.94 16.68 -11.27
N TYR A 184 -1.74 16.43 -12.28
CA TYR A 184 -1.38 15.76 -13.52
C TYR A 184 -1.57 16.68 -14.73
N PRO A 185 -0.96 16.39 -15.89
CA PRO A 185 -1.28 17.11 -17.13
C PRO A 185 -2.78 16.93 -17.47
N GLY A 186 -3.54 18.02 -17.38
CA GLY A 186 -4.96 18.07 -17.75
C GLY A 186 -5.96 17.75 -16.63
N PHE A 187 -5.53 17.28 -15.44
CA PHE A 187 -6.45 17.00 -14.35
C PHE A 187 -5.80 17.08 -12.95
N ILE A 188 -6.63 16.99 -11.94
CA ILE A 188 -6.22 16.94 -10.53
C ILE A 188 -6.81 15.66 -9.90
N ALA A 189 -5.99 14.95 -9.11
CA ALA A 189 -6.44 13.90 -8.22
C ALA A 189 -6.47 14.41 -6.78
N THR A 190 -7.59 14.18 -6.07
CA THR A 190 -7.77 14.52 -4.67
C THR A 190 -8.06 13.24 -3.88
N LEU A 191 -7.16 12.92 -2.95
CA LEU A 191 -7.24 11.73 -2.11
C LEU A 191 -7.45 12.19 -0.67
N THR A 192 -8.59 11.85 -0.06
CA THR A 192 -8.89 12.16 1.34
C THR A 192 -8.82 10.90 2.20
N GLY A 193 -8.30 11.05 3.40
CA GLY A 193 -8.21 9.96 4.36
C GLY A 193 -8.35 10.42 5.80
N SER A 194 -8.90 9.55 6.64
CA SER A 194 -9.09 9.83 8.05
C SER A 194 -9.18 8.55 8.88
N LYS A 195 -8.65 8.61 10.11
CA LYS A 195 -8.77 7.54 11.11
C LYS A 195 -9.67 7.94 12.30
N ASN A 196 -10.15 9.17 12.31
CA ASN A 196 -11.03 9.73 13.35
C ASN A 196 -12.42 10.11 12.83
N SER A 197 -12.77 9.73 11.60
CA SER A 197 -14.10 9.91 11.01
C SER A 197 -14.55 8.70 10.21
N ILE A 198 -15.84 8.64 9.91
CA ILE A 198 -16.46 7.67 8.98
C ILE A 198 -16.68 8.39 7.67
N GLY A 199 -16.12 7.87 6.57
CA GLY A 199 -16.25 8.44 5.23
C GLY A 199 -17.15 7.66 4.31
N ASP A 200 -17.38 8.22 3.13
CA ASP A 200 -18.20 7.64 2.05
C ASP A 200 -17.49 6.45 1.37
N LYS A 201 -16.15 6.42 1.41
CA LYS A 201 -15.31 5.36 0.83
C LYS A 201 -15.50 5.18 -0.67
N ARG A 202 -15.77 6.26 -1.39
CA ARG A 202 -16.00 6.25 -2.84
C ARG A 202 -14.74 6.64 -3.61
N SER A 203 -14.57 6.00 -4.77
CA SER A 203 -13.57 6.37 -5.77
C SER A 203 -14.26 6.77 -7.07
N THR A 204 -13.84 7.89 -7.68
CA THR A 204 -14.35 8.33 -8.99
C THR A 204 -13.21 8.74 -9.90
N ILE A 205 -13.30 8.34 -11.18
CA ILE A 205 -12.44 8.82 -12.27
C ILE A 205 -13.36 9.48 -13.29
N GLN A 206 -13.23 10.80 -13.46
CA GLN A 206 -14.11 11.62 -14.29
C GLN A 206 -13.39 12.03 -15.56
N GLY A 207 -13.97 11.65 -16.69
CA GLY A 207 -13.56 12.10 -18.03
C GLY A 207 -14.63 12.93 -18.71
N GLU A 208 -14.33 13.46 -19.88
CA GLU A 208 -15.28 14.28 -20.67
C GLU A 208 -16.50 13.48 -21.17
N TRP A 209 -16.34 12.18 -21.39
CA TRP A 209 -17.35 11.33 -21.98
C TRP A 209 -18.04 10.40 -20.99
N GLY A 210 -17.44 10.22 -19.84
CA GLY A 210 -18.00 9.35 -18.79
C GLY A 210 -17.20 9.39 -17.49
N THR A 211 -17.70 8.65 -16.51
CA THR A 211 -17.11 8.51 -15.19
C THR A 211 -17.07 7.04 -14.79
N ILE A 212 -15.96 6.55 -14.26
CA ILE A 212 -15.93 5.30 -13.52
C ILE A 212 -16.13 5.63 -12.04
N MET A 213 -17.05 4.92 -11.40
CA MET A 213 -17.38 5.04 -9.98
C MET A 213 -17.20 3.68 -9.31
N CYS A 214 -16.63 3.69 -8.12
CA CYS A 214 -16.56 2.52 -7.26
C CYS A 214 -16.99 2.93 -5.85
N ASP A 215 -18.00 2.27 -5.30
CA ASP A 215 -18.53 2.56 -3.96
C ASP A 215 -17.73 1.86 -2.84
N THR A 216 -16.50 1.49 -3.13
CA THR A 216 -15.55 0.92 -2.17
C THR A 216 -14.17 1.57 -2.31
N VAL A 217 -13.31 1.30 -1.33
CA VAL A 217 -11.93 1.81 -1.33
C VAL A 217 -11.03 1.04 -2.31
N PRO A 218 -9.90 1.63 -2.78
CA PRO A 218 -9.00 1.01 -3.75
C PRO A 218 -8.44 -0.36 -3.35
N SER A 219 -8.38 -0.68 -2.06
CA SER A 219 -7.95 -2.00 -1.58
C SER A 219 -9.02 -3.10 -1.67
N VAL A 220 -10.23 -2.76 -2.16
CA VAL A 220 -11.39 -3.68 -2.25
C VAL A 220 -11.99 -3.72 -3.64
N LEU A 221 -12.18 -2.59 -4.33
CA LEU A 221 -12.67 -2.41 -5.72
C LEU A 221 -13.85 -3.29 -6.12
N LYS A 222 -14.91 -3.27 -5.35
CA LYS A 222 -16.18 -3.94 -5.69
C LYS A 222 -17.17 -2.93 -6.29
N ASP A 223 -18.16 -3.44 -7.01
CA ASP A 223 -19.27 -2.62 -7.52
C ASP A 223 -18.81 -1.42 -8.36
N VAL A 224 -18.05 -1.70 -9.43
CA VAL A 224 -17.55 -0.68 -10.36
C VAL A 224 -18.58 -0.40 -11.43
N ASP A 225 -19.00 0.86 -11.52
CA ASP A 225 -19.95 1.36 -12.50
C ASP A 225 -19.26 2.35 -13.47
N LYS A 226 -19.59 2.22 -14.75
CA LYS A 226 -19.29 3.22 -15.78
C LYS A 226 -20.55 4.03 -16.07
N VAL A 227 -20.49 5.33 -15.87
CA VAL A 227 -21.58 6.27 -16.10
C VAL A 227 -21.26 7.12 -17.32
N THR A 228 -22.15 7.15 -18.29
CA THR A 228 -22.04 7.95 -19.52
C THR A 228 -23.34 8.71 -19.77
N ARG A 229 -23.41 9.48 -20.87
CA ARG A 229 -24.67 10.12 -21.30
C ARG A 229 -25.78 9.13 -21.70
N GLN A 230 -25.39 7.88 -22.01
CA GLN A 230 -26.30 6.82 -22.38
C GLN A 230 -26.90 6.08 -21.16
N GLY A 231 -26.30 6.25 -20.00
CA GLY A 231 -26.73 5.61 -18.76
C GLY A 231 -25.59 5.06 -17.93
N THR A 232 -25.94 4.21 -16.97
CA THR A 232 -25.00 3.54 -16.07
C THR A 232 -24.90 2.05 -16.41
N GLU A 233 -23.69 1.56 -16.50
CA GLU A 233 -23.35 0.17 -16.77
C GLU A 233 -22.48 -0.38 -15.62
N ARG A 234 -22.87 -1.52 -15.02
CA ARG A 234 -22.03 -2.26 -14.10
C ARG A 234 -20.93 -2.98 -14.89
N ILE A 235 -19.67 -2.60 -14.68
CA ILE A 235 -18.51 -3.19 -15.40
C ILE A 235 -17.66 -4.12 -14.52
N SER A 236 -17.90 -4.15 -13.20
CA SER A 236 -17.13 -5.01 -12.29
C SER A 236 -17.34 -6.50 -12.59
N VAL A 237 -16.28 -7.26 -12.41
CA VAL A 237 -16.31 -8.73 -12.43
C VAL A 237 -16.43 -9.28 -11.01
N TYR A 238 -16.94 -10.51 -10.90
CA TYR A 238 -16.96 -11.22 -9.63
C TYR A 238 -15.55 -11.57 -9.17
N GLU A 239 -15.25 -11.32 -7.90
CA GLU A 239 -14.01 -11.67 -7.27
C GLU A 239 -14.23 -12.80 -6.27
N GLU A 240 -13.58 -13.96 -6.51
CA GLU A 240 -13.70 -15.15 -5.66
C GLU A 240 -12.95 -14.97 -4.35
N TYR A 241 -11.81 -14.23 -4.39
CA TYR A 241 -10.92 -14.08 -3.26
C TYR A 241 -10.79 -12.61 -2.83
N ASP A 242 -10.23 -12.39 -1.67
CA ASP A 242 -9.82 -11.05 -1.23
C ASP A 242 -8.50 -10.60 -1.90
N GLY A 243 -8.23 -9.29 -1.82
CA GLY A 243 -7.05 -8.70 -2.46
C GLY A 243 -5.72 -9.26 -1.95
N THR A 244 -5.64 -9.75 -0.71
CA THR A 244 -4.44 -10.40 -0.17
C THR A 244 -4.17 -11.71 -0.89
N THR A 245 -5.19 -12.51 -1.08
CA THR A 245 -5.10 -13.81 -1.76
C THR A 245 -4.69 -13.65 -3.23
N TYR A 246 -5.29 -12.71 -3.97
CA TYR A 246 -4.85 -12.41 -5.35
C TYR A 246 -3.40 -11.95 -5.40
N THR A 247 -2.97 -11.12 -4.46
CA THR A 247 -1.59 -10.66 -4.38
C THR A 247 -0.63 -11.83 -4.14
N LEU A 248 -0.96 -12.74 -3.22
CA LEU A 248 -0.14 -13.92 -2.93
C LEU A 248 -0.06 -14.87 -4.14
N PHE A 249 -1.15 -15.06 -4.90
CA PHE A 249 -1.12 -15.87 -6.13
C PHE A 249 -0.18 -15.28 -7.18
N GLU A 250 -0.24 -13.96 -7.37
CA GLU A 250 0.64 -13.28 -8.32
C GLU A 250 2.11 -13.35 -7.89
N MET A 251 2.40 -13.13 -6.61
CA MET A 251 3.75 -13.25 -6.06
C MET A 251 4.30 -14.67 -6.18
N LYS A 252 3.47 -15.67 -5.84
CA LYS A 252 3.82 -17.08 -6.04
C LYS A 252 4.13 -17.35 -7.50
N ARG A 253 3.31 -16.87 -8.44
CA ARG A 253 3.55 -17.03 -9.89
C ARG A 253 4.90 -16.42 -10.30
N ILE A 254 5.21 -15.21 -9.83
CA ILE A 254 6.46 -14.52 -10.14
C ILE A 254 7.67 -15.32 -9.66
N ILE A 255 7.64 -15.79 -8.41
CA ILE A 255 8.76 -16.51 -7.79
C ILE A 255 8.91 -17.90 -8.40
N ASP A 256 7.83 -18.67 -8.52
CA ASP A 256 7.88 -20.06 -9.03
C ASP A 256 8.32 -20.15 -10.51
N ASN A 257 8.01 -19.12 -11.31
CA ASN A 257 8.39 -19.08 -12.73
C ASN A 257 9.71 -18.32 -12.98
N ASP A 258 10.39 -17.88 -11.94
CA ASP A 258 11.56 -16.97 -12.01
C ASP A 258 11.34 -15.76 -12.94
N ASP A 259 10.15 -15.15 -12.86
CA ASP A 259 9.74 -14.01 -13.69
C ASP A 259 10.36 -12.70 -13.15
N ARG A 260 11.67 -12.53 -13.38
CA ARG A 260 12.43 -11.35 -12.94
C ARG A 260 11.86 -10.07 -13.53
N ALA A 261 11.40 -10.10 -14.77
CA ALA A 261 10.82 -8.93 -15.42
C ALA A 261 9.55 -8.42 -14.70
N ALA A 262 8.66 -9.32 -14.31
CA ALA A 262 7.48 -8.96 -13.53
C ALA A 262 7.86 -8.45 -12.13
N GLY A 263 8.88 -9.02 -11.49
CA GLY A 263 9.42 -8.53 -10.22
C GLY A 263 9.90 -7.08 -10.31
N GLU A 264 10.69 -6.76 -11.33
CA GLU A 264 11.21 -5.40 -11.58
C GLU A 264 10.09 -4.40 -11.90
N ILE A 265 9.06 -4.79 -12.64
CA ILE A 265 7.89 -3.94 -12.91
C ILE A 265 7.19 -3.57 -11.58
N ARG A 266 7.05 -4.53 -10.65
CA ARG A 266 6.46 -4.28 -9.34
C ARG A 266 7.34 -3.37 -8.48
N LEU A 267 8.65 -3.58 -8.43
CA LEU A 267 9.58 -2.70 -7.73
C LEU A 267 9.54 -1.28 -8.29
N ALA A 268 9.51 -1.12 -9.61
CA ALA A 268 9.38 0.19 -10.25
C ALA A 268 8.07 0.90 -9.90
N GLN A 269 6.97 0.17 -9.74
CA GLN A 269 5.69 0.71 -9.27
C GLN A 269 5.79 1.14 -7.80
N SER A 270 6.28 0.27 -6.92
CA SER A 270 6.47 0.59 -5.50
C SER A 270 7.38 1.80 -5.30
N ARG A 271 8.44 1.96 -6.12
CA ARG A 271 9.30 3.14 -6.10
C ARG A 271 8.52 4.42 -6.36
N LYS A 272 7.67 4.45 -7.40
CA LYS A 272 6.85 5.63 -7.72
C LYS A 272 5.91 5.98 -6.57
N VAL A 273 5.30 4.98 -5.93
CA VAL A 273 4.44 5.16 -4.77
C VAL A 273 5.24 5.75 -3.60
N MET A 274 6.40 5.19 -3.28
CA MET A 274 7.27 5.69 -2.21
C MET A 274 7.74 7.13 -2.45
N GLU A 275 8.05 7.51 -3.70
CA GLU A 275 8.40 8.89 -4.06
C GLU A 275 7.24 9.86 -3.77
N VAL A 276 6.01 9.48 -4.09
CA VAL A 276 4.81 10.27 -3.81
C VAL A 276 4.55 10.36 -2.30
N LEU A 277 4.60 9.24 -1.58
CA LEU A 277 4.39 9.20 -0.13
C LEU A 277 5.42 10.07 0.61
N GLN A 278 6.72 9.95 0.27
CA GLN A 278 7.77 10.75 0.89
C GLN A 278 7.61 12.25 0.58
N SER A 279 7.27 12.60 -0.66
CA SER A 279 7.04 13.99 -1.06
C SER A 279 5.82 14.59 -0.36
N ALA A 280 4.71 13.84 -0.26
CA ALA A 280 3.50 14.23 0.45
C ALA A 280 3.80 14.47 1.95
N ARG A 281 4.45 13.52 2.60
CA ARG A 281 4.84 13.60 4.00
C ARG A 281 5.72 14.83 4.27
N LYS A 282 6.73 15.06 3.43
CA LYS A 282 7.62 16.23 3.54
C LYS A 282 6.85 17.55 3.34
N SER A 283 5.92 17.62 2.38
CA SER A 283 5.10 18.82 2.17
C SER A 283 4.22 19.18 3.38
N ALA A 284 3.82 18.17 4.16
CA ALA A 284 3.07 18.33 5.40
C ALA A 284 3.97 18.55 6.65
N GLY A 285 5.29 18.56 6.51
CA GLY A 285 6.22 18.68 7.64
C GLY A 285 6.12 17.53 8.63
N ILE A 286 5.87 16.30 8.15
CA ILE A 286 5.91 15.08 8.96
C ILE A 286 7.30 14.44 8.79
N VAL A 287 8.01 14.25 9.90
CA VAL A 287 9.34 13.63 9.94
C VAL A 287 9.24 12.34 10.72
N PHE A 288 9.68 11.23 10.11
CA PHE A 288 9.80 9.95 10.80
C PHE A 288 11.15 9.83 11.50
N GLU A 289 11.24 9.05 12.56
CA GLU A 289 12.52 8.78 13.22
C GLU A 289 13.51 8.08 12.26
N ALA A 290 13.01 7.28 11.34
CA ALA A 290 13.79 6.63 10.30
C ALA A 290 14.51 7.61 9.34
N ASP A 291 14.07 8.86 9.24
CA ASP A 291 14.73 9.87 8.40
C ASP A 291 16.04 10.38 8.98
N ASN A 292 16.32 10.07 10.24
CA ASN A 292 17.52 10.50 10.98
C ASN A 292 18.56 9.37 11.15
N ARG A 293 18.35 8.24 10.49
CA ARG A 293 19.23 7.07 10.53
C ARG A 293 20.26 7.06 9.42
#